data_5928b0cd953b45cf361ac176c911963c
#
_entry.id   5928b0cd953b45cf361ac176c911963c
#
_cell.length_a   1.000
_cell.length_b   1.000
_cell.length_c   1.000
_cell.angle_alpha   90.00
_cell.angle_beta   90.00
_cell.angle_gamma   90.00
#
_symmetry.space_group_name_H-M   'P 1'
#
loop_
_entity.id
_entity.type
_entity.pdbx_description
1 polymer ?
#
loop_
_entity_poly.entity_id
_entity_poly.type
_entity_poly.pdbx_seq_one_letter_code
_entity_poly.pdbx_strand_id
1 'polypeptide(L)'
;MERKFKYLTDNRVVWRQDPTTDIPDEETKQYLFYKDGTYQAYNLFRSKAKITTYRSLKWHMLTLWYLNPDWDEHNAMSIAMYITNKDNGFITFTINKWNIERLIKDISLLDLDKPPTNKLRKIIFKWNCGLTKTEKLSIVGKLIGRMNGIKSTDIYETMLQINYEGDKIIISKLAKILNVTPRTVYRHMNNELKEEKERLNKEI
;
A
#
# COMPACT_ATOMS: atom_id res chain seq x y z
N MET A 1 -12.02 15.03 5.95
CA MET A 1 -11.86 13.86 5.03
C MET A 1 -11.72 14.42 3.62
N GLU A 2 -10.71 13.97 2.85
CA GLU A 2 -10.57 14.45 1.47
C GLU A 2 -11.82 14.11 0.65
N ARG A 3 -12.23 15.02 -0.25
CA ARG A 3 -13.44 14.89 -1.07
C ARG A 3 -13.54 13.57 -1.82
N LYS A 4 -12.38 13.03 -2.26
CA LYS A 4 -12.29 11.75 -2.99
C LYS A 4 -12.74 10.52 -2.18
N PHE A 5 -12.59 10.55 -0.85
CA PHE A 5 -13.00 9.41 0.00
C PHE A 5 -14.44 9.51 0.49
N LYS A 6 -15.09 10.67 0.34
CA LYS A 6 -16.46 10.84 0.78
C LYS A 6 -17.39 9.82 0.13
N TYR A 7 -17.34 9.68 -1.19
CA TYR A 7 -18.17 8.72 -1.93
C TYR A 7 -17.93 7.27 -1.45
N LEU A 8 -16.67 6.86 -1.26
CA LEU A 8 -16.35 5.52 -0.76
C LEU A 8 -16.92 5.30 0.65
N THR A 9 -16.81 6.30 1.52
CA THR A 9 -17.36 6.25 2.88
C THR A 9 -18.88 6.19 2.87
N ASP A 10 -19.54 7.04 2.05
CA ASP A 10 -20.99 7.08 1.94
C ASP A 10 -21.56 5.73 1.42
N ASN A 11 -20.81 5.04 0.56
CA ASN A 11 -21.13 3.71 0.06
C ASN A 11 -20.56 2.57 0.94
N ARG A 12 -20.06 2.87 2.15
CA ARG A 12 -19.52 1.90 3.12
C ARG A 12 -18.43 0.99 2.55
N VAL A 13 -17.67 1.46 1.57
CA VAL A 13 -16.59 0.69 0.95
C VAL A 13 -15.46 0.47 1.96
N VAL A 14 -15.04 -0.76 2.14
CA VAL A 14 -13.84 -1.11 2.92
C VAL A 14 -12.64 -1.10 1.97
N TRP A 15 -11.65 -0.23 2.23
CA TRP A 15 -10.42 -0.12 1.42
C TRP A 15 -9.15 -0.32 2.23
N ARG A 16 -9.30 -0.69 3.51
CA ARG A 16 -8.21 -1.01 4.41
C ARG A 16 -8.61 -2.16 5.32
N GLN A 17 -7.67 -3.08 5.53
CA GLN A 17 -7.78 -4.17 6.49
C GLN A 17 -6.42 -4.44 7.09
N ASP A 18 -6.36 -4.55 8.42
CA ASP A 18 -5.20 -5.03 9.15
C ASP A 18 -5.20 -6.57 9.12
N PRO A 19 -4.06 -7.26 9.35
CA PRO A 19 -3.99 -8.71 9.36
C PRO A 19 -5.00 -9.34 10.31
N THR A 20 -5.64 -10.42 9.87
CA THR A 20 -6.69 -11.11 10.63
C THR A 20 -6.23 -12.43 11.23
N THR A 21 -5.30 -13.14 10.57
CA THR A 21 -4.82 -14.45 11.00
C THR A 21 -3.37 -14.43 11.47
N ASP A 22 -2.52 -13.52 10.95
CA ASP A 22 -1.15 -13.39 11.40
C ASP A 22 -1.09 -12.68 12.76
N ILE A 23 -0.38 -13.30 13.72
CA ILE A 23 -0.20 -12.76 15.06
C ILE A 23 1.03 -11.84 15.05
N PRO A 24 0.92 -10.58 15.48
CA PRO A 24 2.07 -9.69 15.58
C PRO A 24 3.04 -10.12 16.69
N ASP A 25 4.35 -9.95 16.47
CA ASP A 25 5.37 -10.13 17.52
C ASP A 25 5.26 -9.05 18.60
N GLU A 26 4.84 -7.85 18.22
CA GLU A 26 4.58 -6.75 19.14
C GLU A 26 3.32 -5.99 18.72
N GLU A 27 2.41 -5.79 19.65
CA GLU A 27 1.22 -4.97 19.47
C GLU A 27 1.22 -3.81 20.47
N THR A 28 1.04 -2.60 19.93
CA THR A 28 0.89 -1.37 20.73
C THR A 28 -0.44 -0.70 20.40
N LYS A 29 -0.75 0.39 21.12
CA LYS A 29 -1.90 1.24 20.78
C LYS A 29 -1.77 1.89 19.38
N GLN A 30 -0.54 1.99 18.85
CA GLN A 30 -0.20 2.77 17.67
C GLN A 30 0.15 1.92 16.45
N TYR A 31 0.75 0.74 16.65
CA TYR A 31 1.20 -0.12 15.56
C TYR A 31 1.18 -1.61 15.92
N LEU A 32 1.22 -2.44 14.88
CA LEU A 32 1.51 -3.87 14.90
C LEU A 32 2.88 -4.09 14.26
N PHE A 33 3.73 -4.90 14.88
CA PHE A 33 5.05 -5.24 14.36
C PHE A 33 5.14 -6.75 14.11
N TYR A 34 5.60 -7.11 12.91
CA TYR A 34 5.83 -8.48 12.45
C TYR A 34 7.30 -8.61 12.06
N LYS A 35 8.09 -9.34 12.84
CA LYS A 35 9.54 -9.50 12.63
C LYS A 35 9.85 -10.10 11.25
N ASP A 36 9.11 -11.12 10.86
CA ASP A 36 9.25 -11.80 9.57
C ASP A 36 8.34 -11.19 8.49
N GLY A 37 7.45 -10.29 8.88
CA GLY A 37 6.52 -9.60 8.00
C GLY A 37 5.22 -10.36 7.75
N THR A 38 4.21 -9.65 7.24
CA THR A 38 2.89 -10.17 6.85
C THR A 38 2.50 -9.70 5.47
N TYR A 39 1.77 -10.52 4.72
CA TYR A 39 1.14 -10.17 3.43
C TYR A 39 -0.35 -9.80 3.57
N GLN A 40 -0.92 -9.89 4.77
CA GLN A 40 -2.36 -9.70 5.02
C GLN A 40 -2.79 -8.24 5.21
N ALA A 41 -1.86 -7.29 5.17
CA ALA A 41 -2.18 -5.87 5.32
C ALA A 41 -2.61 -5.25 3.99
N TYR A 42 -3.85 -4.79 3.91
CA TYR A 42 -4.37 -4.06 2.77
C TYR A 42 -4.63 -2.61 3.15
N ASN A 43 -4.12 -1.68 2.36
CA ASN A 43 -4.35 -0.25 2.55
C ASN A 43 -4.28 0.45 1.19
N LEU A 44 -5.43 0.55 0.55
CA LEU A 44 -5.57 1.13 -0.78
C LEU A 44 -5.63 2.67 -0.70
N PHE A 45 -5.40 3.35 -1.82
CA PHE A 45 -5.55 4.79 -1.99
C PHE A 45 -4.78 5.63 -0.96
N ARG A 46 -3.49 5.35 -0.80
CA ARG A 46 -2.60 6.14 0.05
C ARG A 46 -2.64 7.62 -0.32
N SER A 47 -2.34 8.48 0.66
CA SER A 47 -2.60 9.92 0.60
C SER A 47 -2.19 10.63 -0.70
N LYS A 48 -1.06 10.26 -1.30
CA LYS A 48 -0.58 10.87 -2.55
C LYS A 48 -0.37 9.88 -3.69
N ALA A 49 -0.25 8.59 -3.39
CA ALA A 49 -0.06 7.58 -4.41
C ALA A 49 -1.33 7.40 -5.26
N LYS A 50 -1.14 7.35 -6.57
CA LYS A 50 -2.20 7.15 -7.55
C LYS A 50 -1.97 5.86 -8.32
N ILE A 51 -3.05 5.31 -8.84
CA ILE A 51 -3.00 4.18 -9.75
C ILE A 51 -2.47 4.67 -11.11
N THR A 52 -1.33 4.12 -11.56
CA THR A 52 -0.62 4.58 -12.76
C THR A 52 -0.72 3.62 -13.94
N THR A 53 -1.18 2.38 -13.72
CA THR A 53 -1.25 1.35 -14.75
C THR A 53 -2.54 0.54 -14.66
N TYR A 54 -2.95 -0.06 -15.79
CA TYR A 54 -4.10 -0.99 -15.84
C TYR A 54 -3.91 -2.20 -14.91
N ARG A 55 -2.68 -2.75 -14.84
CA ARG A 55 -2.36 -3.86 -13.92
C ARG A 55 -2.57 -3.46 -12.46
N SER A 56 -2.13 -2.27 -12.08
CA SER A 56 -2.36 -1.74 -10.73
C SER A 56 -3.85 -1.51 -10.47
N LEU A 57 -4.61 -1.00 -11.46
CA LEU A 57 -6.06 -0.85 -11.34
C LEU A 57 -6.74 -2.21 -11.11
N LYS A 58 -6.39 -3.24 -11.90
CA LYS A 58 -6.94 -4.59 -11.74
C LYS A 58 -6.69 -5.12 -10.32
N TRP A 59 -5.48 -4.97 -9.81
CA TRP A 59 -5.14 -5.38 -8.45
C TRP A 59 -5.94 -4.61 -7.39
N HIS A 60 -6.12 -3.28 -7.55
CA HIS A 60 -6.90 -2.48 -6.62
C HIS A 60 -8.38 -2.90 -6.62
N MET A 61 -8.97 -3.13 -7.79
CA MET A 61 -10.36 -3.56 -7.89
C MET A 61 -10.58 -4.97 -7.33
N LEU A 62 -9.65 -5.91 -7.61
CA LEU A 62 -9.67 -7.25 -7.01
C LEU A 62 -9.58 -7.17 -5.48
N THR A 63 -8.68 -6.36 -4.95
CA THR A 63 -8.53 -6.19 -3.51
C THR A 63 -9.76 -5.53 -2.89
N LEU A 64 -10.34 -4.51 -3.53
CA LEU A 64 -11.59 -3.90 -3.05
C LEU A 64 -12.72 -4.93 -2.99
N TRP A 65 -12.88 -5.75 -4.01
CA TRP A 65 -13.94 -6.76 -4.04
C TRP A 65 -13.72 -7.81 -2.95
N TYR A 66 -12.49 -8.29 -2.79
CA TYR A 66 -12.11 -9.18 -1.68
C TYR A 66 -12.44 -8.58 -0.30
N LEU A 67 -12.21 -7.27 -0.10
CA LEU A 67 -12.50 -6.58 1.15
C LEU A 67 -14.00 -6.29 1.36
N ASN A 68 -14.82 -6.42 0.33
CA ASN A 68 -16.26 -6.16 0.34
C ASN A 68 -17.01 -7.35 -0.28
N PRO A 69 -17.04 -8.50 0.42
CA PRO A 69 -17.56 -9.76 -0.14
C PRO A 69 -19.05 -9.72 -0.49
N ASP A 70 -19.79 -8.77 0.10
CA ASP A 70 -21.23 -8.58 -0.20
C ASP A 70 -21.51 -7.89 -1.54
N TRP A 71 -20.45 -7.50 -2.28
CA TRP A 71 -20.63 -6.86 -3.57
C TRP A 71 -21.03 -7.85 -4.67
N ASP A 72 -21.96 -7.41 -5.50
CA ASP A 72 -22.22 -7.99 -6.81
C ASP A 72 -21.42 -7.25 -7.91
N GLU A 73 -21.55 -7.69 -9.17
CA GLU A 73 -20.88 -7.03 -10.31
C GLU A 73 -21.35 -5.57 -10.48
N HIS A 74 -22.59 -5.25 -10.15
CA HIS A 74 -23.13 -3.90 -10.26
C HIS A 74 -22.48 -2.96 -9.26
N ASN A 75 -22.33 -3.38 -8.00
CA ASN A 75 -21.63 -2.63 -6.96
C ASN A 75 -20.17 -2.41 -7.35
N ALA A 76 -19.46 -3.48 -7.76
CA ALA A 76 -18.08 -3.41 -8.21
C ALA A 76 -17.91 -2.47 -9.41
N MET A 77 -18.84 -2.50 -10.38
CA MET A 77 -18.84 -1.62 -11.54
C MET A 77 -19.04 -0.15 -11.15
N SER A 78 -19.96 0.15 -10.25
CA SER A 78 -20.23 1.51 -9.78
C SER A 78 -19.00 2.12 -9.11
N ILE A 79 -18.33 1.35 -8.24
CA ILE A 79 -17.09 1.79 -7.59
C ILE A 79 -15.94 1.91 -8.61
N ALA A 80 -15.83 0.98 -9.58
CA ALA A 80 -14.83 1.07 -10.64
C ALA A 80 -15.00 2.34 -11.48
N MET A 81 -16.22 2.68 -11.88
CA MET A 81 -16.52 3.91 -12.61
C MET A 81 -16.13 5.16 -11.82
N TYR A 82 -16.39 5.17 -10.50
CA TYR A 82 -15.97 6.26 -9.65
C TYR A 82 -14.45 6.41 -9.54
N ILE A 83 -13.73 5.30 -9.30
CA ILE A 83 -12.28 5.29 -9.17
C ILE A 83 -11.59 5.67 -10.48
N THR A 84 -12.11 5.22 -11.62
CA THR A 84 -11.52 5.44 -12.95
C THR A 84 -11.83 6.82 -13.53
N ASN A 85 -12.71 7.59 -12.92
CA ASN A 85 -12.85 9.00 -13.25
C ASN A 85 -11.65 9.79 -12.70
N LYS A 86 -10.86 10.39 -13.62
CA LYS A 86 -9.66 11.17 -13.27
C LYS A 86 -9.92 12.32 -12.32
N ASP A 87 -11.10 12.93 -12.40
CA ASP A 87 -11.49 14.07 -11.57
C ASP A 87 -11.55 13.69 -10.07
N ASN A 88 -11.75 12.40 -9.78
CA ASN A 88 -11.75 11.87 -8.44
C ASN A 88 -10.34 11.63 -7.89
N GLY A 89 -9.29 11.73 -8.72
CA GLY A 89 -7.89 11.75 -8.31
C GLY A 89 -7.28 10.42 -7.86
N PHE A 90 -7.91 9.28 -8.17
CA PHE A 90 -7.37 7.95 -7.85
C PHE A 90 -6.42 7.42 -8.91
N ILE A 91 -6.62 7.76 -10.19
CA ILE A 91 -5.82 7.29 -11.31
C ILE A 91 -5.16 8.45 -12.07
N THR A 92 -4.13 8.12 -12.87
CA THR A 92 -3.40 9.10 -13.72
C THR A 92 -3.69 8.96 -15.20
N PHE A 93 -4.26 7.85 -15.64
CA PHE A 93 -4.54 7.53 -17.05
C PHE A 93 -6.03 7.49 -17.34
N THR A 94 -6.40 7.54 -18.63
CA THR A 94 -7.78 7.43 -19.07
C THR A 94 -8.07 5.98 -19.47
N ILE A 95 -9.24 5.49 -19.10
CA ILE A 95 -9.73 4.17 -19.47
C ILE A 95 -11.17 4.31 -19.99
N ASN A 96 -11.51 3.60 -21.06
CA ASN A 96 -12.86 3.61 -21.59
C ASN A 96 -13.79 2.65 -20.84
N LYS A 97 -15.08 2.88 -20.92
CA LYS A 97 -16.12 2.10 -20.23
C LYS A 97 -16.04 0.61 -20.55
N TRP A 98 -15.83 0.24 -21.81
CA TRP A 98 -15.72 -1.16 -22.21
C TRP A 98 -14.56 -1.90 -21.52
N ASN A 99 -13.39 -1.24 -21.38
CA ASN A 99 -12.26 -1.83 -20.65
C ASN A 99 -12.54 -1.96 -19.15
N ILE A 100 -13.36 -1.07 -18.56
CA ILE A 100 -13.78 -1.18 -17.16
C ILE A 100 -14.74 -2.37 -17.00
N GLU A 101 -15.72 -2.51 -17.89
CA GLU A 101 -16.65 -3.65 -17.89
C GLU A 101 -15.91 -4.98 -18.03
N ARG A 102 -14.97 -5.05 -18.96
CA ARG A 102 -14.12 -6.24 -19.13
C ARG A 102 -13.28 -6.52 -17.88
N LEU A 103 -12.70 -5.48 -17.27
CA LEU A 103 -11.91 -5.62 -16.04
C LEU A 103 -12.76 -6.21 -14.90
N ILE A 104 -13.96 -5.72 -14.69
CA ILE A 104 -14.87 -6.23 -13.64
C ILE A 104 -15.29 -7.66 -13.94
N LYS A 105 -15.62 -7.97 -15.19
CA LYS A 105 -15.93 -9.35 -15.60
C LYS A 105 -14.74 -10.30 -15.42
N ASP A 106 -13.53 -9.86 -15.77
CA ASP A 106 -12.32 -10.67 -15.55
C ASP A 106 -12.06 -10.94 -14.06
N ILE A 107 -12.45 -10.02 -13.19
CA ILE A 107 -12.31 -10.17 -11.73
C ILE A 107 -13.40 -11.07 -11.18
N SER A 108 -14.65 -10.97 -11.64
CA SER A 108 -15.76 -11.80 -11.15
C SER A 108 -15.57 -13.30 -11.43
N LEU A 109 -14.69 -13.64 -12.38
CA LEU A 109 -14.33 -15.04 -12.67
C LEU A 109 -13.22 -15.59 -11.77
N LEU A 110 -12.62 -14.76 -10.92
CA LEU A 110 -11.56 -15.17 -10.00
C LEU A 110 -12.18 -15.68 -8.69
N ASP A 111 -11.40 -16.47 -7.95
CA ASP A 111 -11.74 -16.89 -6.59
C ASP A 111 -11.58 -15.68 -5.65
N LEU A 112 -12.69 -15.03 -5.33
CA LEU A 112 -12.73 -13.83 -4.50
C LEU A 112 -12.61 -14.14 -2.99
N ASP A 113 -12.66 -15.41 -2.58
CA ASP A 113 -12.44 -15.81 -1.20
C ASP A 113 -10.93 -15.89 -0.87
N LYS A 114 -10.09 -15.96 -1.90
CA LYS A 114 -8.64 -15.96 -1.72
C LYS A 114 -8.09 -14.54 -1.57
N PRO A 115 -7.26 -14.30 -0.53
CA PRO A 115 -6.62 -13.00 -0.35
C PRO A 115 -5.73 -12.66 -1.55
N PRO A 116 -5.91 -11.49 -2.19
CA PRO A 116 -5.04 -11.05 -3.28
C PRO A 116 -3.59 -10.93 -2.83
N THR A 117 -2.65 -11.31 -3.69
CA THR A 117 -1.21 -11.15 -3.40
C THR A 117 -0.88 -9.70 -3.09
N ASN A 118 -0.25 -9.47 -1.96
CA ASN A 118 0.12 -8.15 -1.47
C ASN A 118 1.63 -8.06 -1.18
N LYS A 119 2.09 -6.86 -0.85
CA LYS A 119 3.47 -6.60 -0.45
C LYS A 119 3.66 -6.97 1.02
N LEU A 120 4.81 -7.59 1.32
CA LEU A 120 5.21 -7.87 2.69
C LEU A 120 5.29 -6.58 3.51
N ARG A 121 4.69 -6.57 4.69
CA ARG A 121 4.74 -5.47 5.64
C ARG A 121 5.23 -5.95 6.99
N LYS A 122 6.22 -5.24 7.56
CA LYS A 122 6.72 -5.52 8.92
C LYS A 122 6.07 -4.63 9.97
N ILE A 123 5.68 -3.41 9.61
CA ILE A 123 5.06 -2.45 10.52
C ILE A 123 3.75 -1.95 9.93
N ILE A 124 2.68 -2.09 10.70
CA ILE A 124 1.36 -1.63 10.32
C ILE A 124 0.89 -0.64 11.38
N PHE A 125 0.78 0.64 11.00
CA PHE A 125 0.24 1.67 11.89
C PHE A 125 -1.28 1.57 11.95
N LYS A 126 -1.84 1.53 13.16
CA LYS A 126 -3.28 1.49 13.38
C LYS A 126 -3.96 2.76 12.85
N TRP A 127 -5.21 2.64 12.46
CA TRP A 127 -6.00 3.79 12.03
C TRP A 127 -6.11 4.80 13.18
N ASN A 128 -5.95 6.08 12.87
CA ASN A 128 -6.00 7.16 13.87
C ASN A 128 -5.01 6.97 15.05
N CYS A 129 -3.83 6.41 14.79
CA CYS A 129 -2.82 6.18 15.82
C CYS A 129 -2.25 7.46 16.47
N GLY A 130 -2.66 8.65 16.00
CA GLY A 130 -2.22 9.95 16.54
C GLY A 130 -0.78 10.33 16.21
N LEU A 131 -0.03 9.49 15.50
CA LEU A 131 1.37 9.74 15.17
C LEU A 131 1.53 10.64 13.95
N THR A 132 2.44 11.59 14.09
CA THR A 132 2.94 12.39 12.95
C THR A 132 3.79 11.53 12.02
N LYS A 133 4.00 12.02 10.79
CA LYS A 133 4.88 11.37 9.81
C LYS A 133 6.29 11.12 10.35
N THR A 134 6.86 12.10 11.05
CA THR A 134 8.21 11.98 11.62
C THR A 134 8.28 10.91 12.69
N GLU A 135 7.27 10.82 13.56
CA GLU A 135 7.20 9.78 14.59
C GLU A 135 7.05 8.37 13.99
N LYS A 136 6.21 8.20 12.96
CA LYS A 136 6.10 6.93 12.23
C LYS A 136 7.44 6.49 11.63
N LEU A 137 8.15 7.40 10.94
CA LEU A 137 9.46 7.10 10.37
C LEU A 137 10.51 6.82 11.46
N SER A 138 10.44 7.48 12.61
CA SER A 138 11.29 7.19 13.78
C SER A 138 11.04 5.78 14.31
N ILE A 139 9.78 5.35 14.44
CA ILE A 139 9.42 3.99 14.86
C ILE A 139 9.97 2.96 13.87
N VAL A 140 9.79 3.18 12.55
CA VAL A 140 10.36 2.31 11.51
C VAL A 140 11.88 2.18 11.68
N GLY A 141 12.59 3.29 11.84
CA GLY A 141 14.03 3.30 12.07
C GLY A 141 14.45 2.55 13.34
N LYS A 142 13.69 2.69 14.44
CA LYS A 142 13.96 2.00 15.70
C LYS A 142 13.74 0.48 15.61
N LEU A 143 12.68 0.03 14.98
CA LEU A 143 12.32 -1.39 14.91
C LEU A 143 13.14 -2.14 13.85
N ILE A 144 13.40 -1.52 12.71
CA ILE A 144 14.08 -2.14 11.58
C ILE A 144 15.59 -1.87 11.57
N GLY A 145 16.01 -0.64 11.91
CA GLY A 145 17.41 -0.22 11.82
C GLY A 145 18.34 -0.77 12.91
N ARG A 146 17.82 -1.42 13.96
CA ARG A 146 18.62 -1.92 15.11
C ARG A 146 19.03 -3.40 14.99
N MET A 147 18.54 -4.13 13.99
CA MET A 147 18.92 -5.53 13.79
C MET A 147 20.31 -5.59 13.14
N ASN A 148 21.15 -6.53 13.62
CA ASN A 148 22.56 -6.75 13.20
C ASN A 148 22.72 -6.80 11.68
N GLY A 149 23.01 -5.67 11.07
CA GLY A 149 23.10 -5.49 9.62
C GLY A 149 21.74 -5.29 8.95
N ILE A 150 21.64 -4.31 8.04
CA ILE A 150 20.43 -4.11 7.25
C ILE A 150 20.28 -5.21 6.20
N LYS A 151 19.06 -5.70 6.04
CA LYS A 151 18.67 -6.65 4.98
C LYS A 151 17.96 -5.89 3.84
N SER A 152 17.90 -6.51 2.67
CA SER A 152 17.09 -5.98 1.54
C SER A 152 15.63 -5.78 1.92
N THR A 153 15.08 -6.65 2.77
CA THR A 153 13.71 -6.52 3.29
C THR A 153 13.52 -5.28 4.15
N ASP A 154 14.54 -4.84 4.89
CA ASP A 154 14.47 -3.65 5.75
C ASP A 154 14.48 -2.37 4.91
N ILE A 155 15.29 -2.36 3.84
CA ILE A 155 15.29 -1.28 2.85
C ILE A 155 13.90 -1.20 2.20
N TYR A 156 13.36 -2.33 1.79
CA TYR A 156 12.05 -2.39 1.15
C TYR A 156 10.93 -1.89 2.05
N GLU A 157 10.85 -2.34 3.30
CA GLU A 157 9.86 -1.86 4.27
C GLU A 157 9.96 -0.34 4.49
N THR A 158 11.20 0.17 4.59
CA THR A 158 11.43 1.62 4.75
C THR A 158 10.98 2.39 3.51
N MET A 159 11.23 1.86 2.29
CA MET A 159 10.75 2.46 1.05
C MET A 159 9.23 2.51 1.00
N LEU A 160 8.55 1.42 1.38
CA LEU A 160 7.09 1.35 1.44
C LEU A 160 6.54 2.39 2.42
N GLN A 161 7.16 2.55 3.59
CA GLN A 161 6.69 3.52 4.57
C GLN A 161 6.87 4.96 4.09
N ILE A 162 8.00 5.29 3.45
CA ILE A 162 8.23 6.63 2.87
C ILE A 162 7.19 6.94 1.78
N ASN A 163 6.93 5.98 0.88
CA ASN A 163 5.91 6.11 -0.17
C ASN A 163 4.50 6.25 0.45
N TYR A 164 4.22 5.48 1.50
CA TYR A 164 2.95 5.55 2.23
C TYR A 164 2.67 6.94 2.81
N GLU A 165 3.71 7.60 3.37
CA GLU A 165 3.63 8.97 3.87
C GLU A 165 3.60 10.02 2.72
N GLY A 166 3.64 9.57 1.47
CA GLY A 166 3.57 10.42 0.28
C GLY A 166 4.86 11.21 0.01
N ASP A 167 6.01 10.69 0.44
CA ASP A 167 7.31 11.30 0.20
C ASP A 167 8.10 10.57 -0.87
N LYS A 168 8.96 11.32 -1.56
CA LYS A 168 9.92 10.77 -2.51
C LYS A 168 10.98 9.93 -1.79
N ILE A 169 11.23 8.73 -2.32
CA ILE A 169 12.26 7.82 -1.81
C ILE A 169 13.61 8.23 -2.37
N ILE A 170 14.50 8.69 -1.48
CA ILE A 170 15.88 9.02 -1.81
C ILE A 170 16.84 8.27 -0.87
N ILE A 171 18.03 7.93 -1.37
CA ILE A 171 19.01 7.09 -0.63
C ILE A 171 19.42 7.73 0.70
N SER A 172 19.64 9.04 0.73
CA SER A 172 20.01 9.73 1.96
C SER A 172 18.93 9.65 3.04
N LYS A 173 17.64 9.65 2.65
CA LYS A 173 16.51 9.50 3.57
C LYS A 173 16.42 8.07 4.12
N LEU A 174 16.60 7.07 3.25
CA LEU A 174 16.69 5.66 3.66
C LEU A 174 17.83 5.44 4.66
N ALA A 175 19.03 5.95 4.33
CA ALA A 175 20.22 5.85 5.18
C ALA A 175 19.99 6.48 6.56
N LYS A 176 19.36 7.66 6.60
CA LYS A 176 19.04 8.36 7.85
C LYS A 176 18.03 7.59 8.71
N ILE A 177 16.95 7.03 8.11
CA ILE A 177 15.93 6.27 8.85
C ILE A 177 16.53 4.97 9.39
N LEU A 178 17.28 4.25 8.56
CA LEU A 178 17.93 2.97 8.92
C LEU A 178 19.16 3.14 9.82
N ASN A 179 19.58 4.39 10.07
CA ASN A 179 20.79 4.73 10.84
C ASN A 179 22.07 4.07 10.29
N VAL A 180 22.26 4.14 8.99
CA VAL A 180 23.42 3.61 8.26
C VAL A 180 23.94 4.66 7.27
N THR A 181 25.11 4.38 6.66
CA THR A 181 25.64 5.26 5.60
C THR A 181 24.90 5.04 4.27
N PRO A 182 24.83 6.03 3.38
CA PRO A 182 24.30 5.87 2.02
C PRO A 182 25.02 4.73 1.26
N ARG A 183 26.33 4.57 1.45
CA ARG A 183 27.12 3.48 0.87
C ARG A 183 26.62 2.11 1.32
N THR A 184 26.20 1.96 2.58
CA THR A 184 25.63 0.72 3.10
C THR A 184 24.30 0.42 2.43
N VAL A 185 23.43 1.43 2.23
CA VAL A 185 22.17 1.25 1.50
C VAL A 185 22.44 0.78 0.07
N TYR A 186 23.34 1.46 -0.66
CA TYR A 186 23.70 1.06 -2.03
C TYR A 186 24.20 -0.39 -2.13
N ARG A 187 25.01 -0.84 -1.17
CA ARG A 187 25.56 -2.20 -1.16
C ARG A 187 24.48 -3.27 -0.99
N HIS A 188 23.41 -2.97 -0.26
CA HIS A 188 22.30 -3.90 0.01
C HIS A 188 21.09 -3.70 -0.94
N MET A 189 21.13 -2.69 -1.81
CA MET A 189 20.10 -2.40 -2.80
C MET A 189 20.41 -3.16 -4.09
N ASN A 190 19.76 -4.32 -4.26
CA ASN A 190 19.83 -5.09 -5.52
C ASN A 190 19.07 -4.40 -6.65
N ASN A 191 19.11 -4.94 -7.87
CA ASN A 191 18.45 -4.34 -9.03
C ASN A 191 16.92 -4.29 -8.86
N GLU A 192 16.32 -5.32 -8.28
CA GLU A 192 14.88 -5.36 -8.00
C GLU A 192 14.44 -4.21 -7.09
N LEU A 193 15.20 -3.92 -6.03
CA LEU A 193 14.93 -2.80 -5.14
C LEU A 193 15.12 -1.43 -5.81
N LYS A 194 16.04 -1.32 -6.76
CA LYS A 194 16.21 -0.07 -7.54
C LYS A 194 15.01 0.18 -8.44
N GLU A 195 14.58 -0.85 -9.17
CA GLU A 195 13.38 -0.79 -10.02
C GLU A 195 12.13 -0.48 -9.20
N GLU A 196 11.98 -1.14 -8.06
CA GLU A 196 10.87 -0.93 -7.15
C GLU A 196 10.87 0.49 -6.56
N LYS A 197 12.04 1.05 -6.23
CA LYS A 197 12.18 2.45 -5.80
C LYS A 197 11.68 3.42 -6.87
N GLU A 198 12.09 3.21 -8.13
CA GLU A 198 11.63 4.05 -9.24
C GLU A 198 10.13 3.90 -9.47
N ARG A 199 9.61 2.69 -9.38
CA ARG A 199 8.16 2.42 -9.49
C ARG A 199 7.37 3.14 -8.41
N LEU A 200 7.76 3.02 -7.14
CA LEU A 200 7.11 3.68 -6.01
C LEU A 200 7.17 5.20 -6.11
N ASN A 201 8.27 5.76 -6.60
CA ASN A 201 8.41 7.20 -6.80
C ASN A 201 7.51 7.75 -7.93
N LYS A 202 7.12 6.91 -8.90
CA LYS A 202 6.17 7.30 -9.97
C LYS A 202 4.70 7.32 -9.49
N GLU A 203 4.41 6.68 -8.36
CA GLU A 203 3.08 6.63 -7.78
C GLU A 203 2.73 7.92 -7.01
N ILE A 204 3.74 8.73 -6.66
CA ILE A 204 3.62 9.99 -5.93
C ILE A 204 3.55 11.18 -6.89
#